data_4a9ab5e4fc1bf33e2943c54bfba6ceff
#
_entry.id   4a9ab5e4fc1bf33e2943c54bfba6ceff
#
_cell.length_a   1.000
_cell.length_b   1.000
_cell.length_c   1.000
_cell.angle_alpha   90.00
_cell.angle_beta   90.00
_cell.angle_gamma   90.00
#
_symmetry.space_group_name_H-M   'P 1'
#
loop_
_entity.id
_entity.type
_entity.pdbx_description
1 polymer ?
#
loop_
_entity_poly.entity_id
_entity_poly.type
_entity_poly.pdbx_seq_one_letter_code
_entity_poly.pdbx_strand_id
1 'polypeptide(L)'
;TFKWTNFTKLECDVVWLFDWVDLPQPIKDFISSRAATIVSSRIVGDANQYQILQQKEAYTRAMAMEYECNQGDYTYFGHAGNTNQYISFQPYKALTR
;
A
#
# COMPACT_ATOMS: atom_id res chain seq x y z
N THR A 1 -5.00 13.28 30.04
CA THR A 1 -5.89 12.31 29.36
C THR A 1 -6.97 13.04 28.59
N PHE A 2 -7.12 12.68 27.34
CA PHE A 2 -8.18 13.24 26.50
C PHE A 2 -9.41 12.36 26.59
N LYS A 3 -10.53 12.95 27.00
CA LYS A 3 -11.81 12.26 27.05
C LYS A 3 -12.74 12.84 25.99
N TRP A 4 -13.30 11.99 25.18
CA TRP A 4 -14.16 12.36 24.06
C TRP A 4 -15.62 12.13 24.43
N THR A 5 -16.11 12.94 25.38
CA THR A 5 -17.45 12.74 25.93
C THR A 5 -18.55 13.33 25.07
N ASN A 6 -18.21 14.26 24.19
CA ASN A 6 -19.20 14.95 23.37
C ASN A 6 -19.46 14.28 22.01
N PHE A 7 -18.77 13.17 21.72
CA PHE A 7 -18.88 12.49 20.45
C PHE A 7 -19.53 11.12 20.64
N THR A 8 -20.55 10.84 19.85
CA THR A 8 -21.17 9.52 19.82
C THR A 8 -20.52 8.61 18.79
N LYS A 9 -19.83 9.19 17.79
CA LYS A 9 -19.15 8.46 16.75
C LYS A 9 -17.87 9.22 16.36
N LEU A 10 -16.79 8.48 16.22
CA LEU A 10 -15.50 9.03 15.77
C LEU A 10 -15.02 8.24 14.56
N GLU A 11 -14.82 8.93 13.44
CA GLU A 11 -14.28 8.31 12.23
C GLU A 11 -12.80 8.67 12.10
N CYS A 12 -11.97 7.65 11.95
CA CYS A 12 -10.53 7.82 11.85
C CYS A 12 -9.95 6.96 10.73
N ASP A 13 -8.97 7.52 10.02
CA ASP A 13 -8.13 6.73 9.14
C ASP A 13 -6.98 6.17 9.96
N VAL A 14 -6.85 4.86 10.00
CA VAL A 14 -5.88 4.18 10.85
C VAL A 14 -4.96 3.31 10.01
N VAL A 15 -3.66 3.44 10.27
CA VAL A 15 -2.65 2.55 9.71
C VAL A 15 -2.32 1.51 10.77
N TRP A 16 -2.64 0.25 10.45
CA TRP A 16 -2.46 -0.85 11.40
C TRP A 16 -1.13 -1.56 11.15
N LEU A 17 -0.51 -1.99 12.24
CA LEU A 17 0.61 -2.91 12.17
C LEU A 17 0.06 -4.34 12.33
N PHE A 18 0.12 -5.10 11.23
CA PHE A 18 -0.39 -6.46 11.23
C PHE A 18 0.72 -7.46 11.53
N ASP A 19 0.34 -8.56 12.16
CA ASP A 19 1.22 -9.71 12.30
C ASP A 19 1.46 -10.36 10.95
N TRP A 20 2.57 -11.09 10.84
CA TRP A 20 2.93 -11.76 9.59
C TRP A 20 1.83 -12.67 9.05
N VAL A 21 1.14 -13.36 9.96
CA VAL A 21 0.08 -14.30 9.58
C VAL A 21 -1.09 -13.60 8.89
N ASP A 22 -1.37 -12.37 9.30
CA ASP A 22 -2.51 -11.60 8.80
C ASP A 22 -2.24 -10.86 7.51
N LEU A 23 -0.98 -10.85 7.05
CA LEU A 23 -0.61 -10.14 5.82
C LEU A 23 -1.13 -10.89 4.59
N PRO A 24 -1.56 -10.15 3.54
CA PRO A 24 -1.90 -10.77 2.26
C PRO A 24 -0.69 -11.42 1.61
N GLN A 25 -0.94 -12.46 0.81
CA GLN A 25 0.13 -13.21 0.18
C GLN A 25 1.04 -12.38 -0.74
N PRO A 26 0.53 -11.45 -1.59
CA PRO A 26 1.42 -10.63 -2.41
C PRO A 26 2.42 -9.81 -1.61
N ILE A 27 2.02 -9.30 -0.44
CA ILE A 27 2.90 -8.53 0.44
C ILE A 27 3.94 -9.45 1.07
N LYS A 28 3.54 -10.66 1.49
CA LYS A 28 4.48 -11.66 2.02
C LYS A 28 5.54 -12.03 0.97
N ASP A 29 5.12 -12.23 -0.27
CA ASP A 29 6.03 -12.56 -1.36
C ASP A 29 7.05 -11.44 -1.60
N PHE A 30 6.60 -10.19 -1.58
CA PHE A 30 7.50 -9.05 -1.72
C PHE A 30 8.50 -8.97 -0.58
N ILE A 31 8.06 -9.14 0.66
CA ILE A 31 8.94 -9.09 1.83
C ILE A 31 9.98 -10.20 1.75
N SER A 32 9.57 -11.41 1.40
CA SER A 32 10.48 -12.56 1.26
C SER A 32 11.50 -12.33 0.15
N SER A 33 11.09 -11.80 -0.99
CA SER A 33 12.00 -11.49 -2.10
C SER A 33 13.00 -10.40 -1.74
N ARG A 34 12.55 -9.38 -1.05
CA ARG A 34 13.43 -8.30 -0.58
C ARG A 34 14.46 -8.81 0.41
N ALA A 35 14.04 -9.62 1.37
CA ALA A 35 14.92 -10.22 2.33
C ALA A 35 15.97 -11.13 1.67
N ALA A 36 15.55 -11.94 0.71
CA ALA A 36 16.47 -12.82 -0.04
C ALA A 36 17.50 -12.01 -0.82
N THR A 37 17.12 -10.92 -1.44
CA THR A 37 18.03 -10.04 -2.18
C THR A 37 19.08 -9.44 -1.25
N ILE A 38 18.66 -8.94 -0.09
CA ILE A 38 19.59 -8.34 0.88
C ILE A 38 20.56 -9.38 1.43
N VAL A 39 20.06 -10.56 1.79
CA VAL A 39 20.90 -11.63 2.32
C VAL A 39 21.91 -12.10 1.28
N SER A 40 21.47 -12.27 0.03
CA SER A 40 22.35 -12.68 -1.05
C SER A 40 23.49 -11.70 -1.27
N SER A 41 23.20 -10.39 -1.25
CA SER A 41 24.23 -9.38 -1.45
C SER A 41 25.25 -9.33 -0.30
N ARG A 42 24.81 -9.61 0.92
CA ARG A 42 25.66 -9.48 2.11
C ARG A 42 26.43 -10.73 2.44
N ILE A 43 25.87 -11.91 2.19
CA ILE A 43 26.44 -13.18 2.63
C ILE A 43 27.06 -13.95 1.48
N VAL A 44 26.30 -14.14 0.38
CA VAL A 44 26.77 -14.95 -0.75
C VAL A 44 27.66 -14.15 -1.68
N GLY A 45 27.30 -12.92 -1.99
CA GLY A 45 28.11 -12.03 -2.84
C GLY A 45 28.20 -12.42 -4.30
N ASP A 46 27.29 -13.28 -4.81
CA ASP A 46 27.26 -13.68 -6.20
C ASP A 46 26.48 -12.66 -7.02
N ALA A 47 27.15 -12.01 -8.00
CA ALA A 47 26.53 -10.97 -8.82
C ALA A 47 25.40 -11.52 -9.69
N ASN A 48 25.56 -12.72 -10.26
CA ASN A 48 24.53 -13.32 -11.10
C ASN A 48 23.27 -13.65 -10.32
N GLN A 49 23.43 -14.25 -9.15
CA GLN A 49 22.32 -14.57 -8.28
C GLN A 49 21.63 -13.30 -7.79
N TYR A 50 22.41 -12.27 -7.46
CA TYR A 50 21.86 -11.00 -7.03
C TYR A 50 21.00 -10.36 -8.12
N GLN A 51 21.41 -10.41 -9.37
CA GLN A 51 20.62 -9.87 -10.48
C GLN A 51 19.30 -10.62 -10.65
N ILE A 52 19.33 -11.95 -10.55
CA ILE A 52 18.12 -12.76 -10.65
C ILE A 52 17.15 -12.41 -9.51
N LEU A 53 17.68 -12.27 -8.30
CA LEU A 53 16.86 -11.91 -7.14
C LEU A 53 16.30 -10.49 -7.25
N GLN A 54 17.05 -9.56 -7.81
CA GLN A 54 16.54 -8.21 -8.07
C GLN A 54 15.37 -8.21 -9.05
N GLN A 55 15.46 -9.01 -10.11
CA GLN A 55 14.36 -9.14 -11.07
C GLN A 55 13.13 -9.73 -10.41
N LYS A 56 13.31 -10.74 -9.58
CA LYS A 56 12.21 -11.34 -8.82
C LYS A 56 11.60 -10.34 -7.84
N GLU A 57 12.44 -9.56 -7.17
CA GLU A 57 11.97 -8.51 -6.27
C GLU A 57 11.13 -7.46 -7.00
N ALA A 58 11.58 -7.02 -8.18
CA ALA A 58 10.84 -6.05 -8.98
C ALA A 58 9.47 -6.61 -9.39
N TYR A 59 9.42 -7.89 -9.79
CA TYR A 59 8.17 -8.54 -10.14
C TYR A 59 7.22 -8.63 -8.95
N THR A 60 7.70 -9.10 -7.80
CA THR A 60 6.87 -9.22 -6.60
C THR A 60 6.43 -7.87 -6.08
N ARG A 61 7.27 -6.84 -6.22
CA ARG A 61 6.91 -5.47 -5.87
C ARG A 61 5.76 -4.96 -6.74
N ALA A 62 5.82 -5.22 -8.04
CA ALA A 62 4.75 -4.85 -8.96
C ALA A 62 3.44 -5.54 -8.60
N MET A 63 3.49 -6.81 -8.24
CA MET A 63 2.31 -7.56 -7.82
C MET A 63 1.74 -7.03 -6.51
N ALA A 64 2.60 -6.68 -5.55
CA ALA A 64 2.15 -6.09 -4.29
C ALA A 64 1.50 -4.72 -4.50
N MET A 65 2.07 -3.89 -5.36
CA MET A 65 1.50 -2.59 -5.70
C MET A 65 0.17 -2.72 -6.40
N GLU A 66 0.04 -3.69 -7.31
CA GLU A 66 -1.22 -3.97 -7.98
C GLU A 66 -2.29 -4.39 -6.96
N TYR A 67 -1.93 -5.26 -6.03
CA TYR A 67 -2.85 -5.69 -4.98
C TYR A 67 -3.31 -4.49 -4.15
N GLU A 68 -2.39 -3.62 -3.74
CA GLU A 68 -2.71 -2.44 -2.94
C GLU A 68 -3.64 -1.48 -3.70
N CYS A 69 -3.38 -1.26 -4.98
CA CYS A 69 -4.22 -0.41 -5.80
C CYS A 69 -5.63 -0.98 -5.94
N ASN A 70 -5.75 -2.30 -6.11
CA ASN A 70 -7.05 -2.97 -6.20
C ASN A 70 -7.81 -2.88 -4.87
N GLN A 71 -7.11 -3.03 -3.75
CA GLN A 71 -7.73 -2.93 -2.43
C GLN A 71 -8.19 -1.51 -2.11
N GLY A 72 -7.43 -0.52 -2.54
CA GLY A 72 -7.76 0.87 -2.33
C GLY A 72 -8.90 1.37 -3.20
N ASP A 73 -9.21 0.66 -4.28
CA ASP A 73 -10.26 1.02 -5.23
C ASP A 73 -10.14 2.47 -5.69
N TYR A 74 -8.90 2.88 -5.97
CA TYR A 74 -8.62 4.24 -6.40
C TYR A 74 -9.13 4.47 -7.82
N THR A 75 -9.78 5.60 -8.04
CA THR A 75 -10.27 6.00 -9.35
C THR A 75 -9.67 7.34 -9.76
N TYR A 76 -9.74 7.65 -11.04
CA TYR A 76 -9.33 8.95 -11.54
C TYR A 76 -10.14 10.10 -10.92
N PHE A 77 -11.39 9.84 -10.60
CA PHE A 77 -12.30 10.83 -10.02
C PHE A 77 -12.24 10.90 -8.50
N GLY A 78 -11.34 10.16 -7.87
CA GLY A 78 -11.20 10.11 -6.44
C GLY A 78 -11.91 8.92 -5.80
N HIS A 79 -11.67 8.73 -4.52
CA HIS A 79 -12.25 7.65 -3.74
C HIS A 79 -13.57 8.10 -3.12
N ALA A 80 -14.55 7.20 -3.06
CA ALA A 80 -15.82 7.50 -2.41
C ALA A 80 -15.61 7.86 -0.94
N GLY A 81 -16.18 9.00 -0.53
CA GLY A 81 -16.05 9.47 0.84
C GLY A 81 -14.80 10.29 1.14
N ASN A 82 -13.85 10.34 0.23
CA ASN A 82 -12.65 11.16 0.37
C ASN A 82 -12.57 12.21 -0.71
N THR A 83 -12.14 13.41 -0.33
CA THR A 83 -11.92 14.49 -1.29
C THR A 83 -10.48 14.41 -1.79
N ASN A 84 -10.32 14.29 -3.09
CA ASN A 84 -9.00 14.30 -3.69
C ASN A 84 -8.48 15.74 -3.74
N GLN A 85 -7.28 15.96 -3.20
CA GLN A 85 -6.67 17.30 -3.16
C GLN A 85 -6.35 17.86 -4.55
N TYR A 86 -6.29 16.99 -5.56
CA TYR A 86 -6.01 17.40 -6.94
C TYR A 86 -7.26 17.74 -7.74
N ILE A 87 -8.42 17.65 -7.13
CA ILE A 87 -9.67 18.05 -7.77
C ILE A 87 -9.76 19.57 -7.70
N SER A 88 -9.42 20.23 -8.80
CA SER A 88 -9.44 21.68 -8.87
C SER A 88 -10.61 22.23 -9.69
N PHE A 89 -11.12 21.45 -10.65
CA PHE A 89 -12.19 21.88 -11.52
C PHE A 89 -13.22 20.78 -11.67
N GLN A 90 -14.40 21.00 -11.09
CA GLN A 90 -15.49 20.04 -11.13
C GLN A 90 -16.80 20.79 -11.32
N PRO A 91 -17.13 21.18 -12.56
CA PRO A 91 -18.33 21.97 -12.80
C PRO A 91 -19.64 21.23 -12.44
N TYR A 92 -19.64 19.90 -12.46
CA TYR A 92 -20.84 19.14 -12.08
C TYR A 92 -21.21 19.33 -10.60
N LYS A 93 -20.28 19.71 -9.75
CA LYS A 93 -20.55 19.97 -8.34
C LYS A 93 -21.42 21.19 -8.11
N ALA A 94 -21.47 22.10 -9.07
CA ALA A 94 -22.37 23.23 -9.01
C ALA A 94 -23.83 22.80 -9.13
N LEU A 95 -24.10 21.64 -9.74
CA LEU A 95 -25.44 21.09 -9.93
C LEU A 95 -25.87 20.18 -8.78
N THR A 96 -24.93 19.76 -7.93
CA THR A 96 -25.20 18.89 -6.79
C THR A 96 -25.13 19.71 -5.50
N ARG A 97 -26.10 19.51 -4.66
CA ARG A 97 -26.15 20.21 -3.35
C ARG A 97 -26.17 19.20 -2.22
#